data_c722dbf5d8f61647d920693cc0c2d795
#
_entry.id   c722dbf5d8f61647d920693cc0c2d795
#
_cell.length_a   1.000
_cell.length_b   1.000
_cell.length_c   1.000
_cell.angle_alpha   90.00
_cell.angle_beta   90.00
_cell.angle_gamma   90.00
#
_symmetry.space_group_name_H-M   'P 1'
#
loop_
_entity.id
_entity.type
_entity.pdbx_description
1 polymer ?
#
loop_
_entity_poly.entity_id
_entity_poly.type
_entity_poly.pdbx_seq_one_letter_code
_entity_poly.pdbx_strand_id
1 'polypeptide(L)'
;MSSPIGGQRRGLPPSRVFGTSIRSEWVVANNKPLLVRTYRMQHFNNWDGKPRLIQQVFGKRPIFAAGNSNGDQHMLQYAALSGGMSVLVHHTDGEREFAYTKHTDKVMPLAKKEGWTVIDIKQDWKTVFPAGSP
;
A
#
# COMPACT_ATOMS: atom_id res chain seq x y z
N MET A 1 -22.99 -6.55 3.21
CA MET A 1 -22.66 -5.37 2.37
C MET A 1 -21.14 -5.17 2.41
N SER A 2 -20.46 -5.38 1.30
CA SER A 2 -19.03 -5.14 1.21
C SER A 2 -18.79 -3.63 1.13
N SER A 3 -18.00 -3.08 2.04
CA SER A 3 -17.55 -1.69 1.97
C SER A 3 -16.93 -1.43 0.58
N PRO A 4 -17.18 -0.30 -0.06
CA PRO A 4 -16.56 0.01 -1.34
C PRO A 4 -15.04 0.00 -1.17
N ILE A 5 -14.37 -0.84 -1.94
CA ILE A 5 -12.92 -0.92 -1.98
C ILE A 5 -12.42 0.47 -2.35
N GLY A 6 -11.50 1.02 -1.55
CA GLY A 6 -11.01 2.40 -1.69
C GLY A 6 -10.49 2.79 -3.09
N GLY A 7 -10.23 1.81 -3.98
CA GLY A 7 -9.86 2.00 -5.37
C GLY A 7 -10.96 2.59 -6.27
N GLN A 8 -12.24 2.41 -5.95
CA GLN A 8 -13.34 2.93 -6.77
C GLN A 8 -13.42 4.47 -6.77
N ARG A 9 -13.05 5.10 -5.65
CA ARG A 9 -13.04 6.58 -5.56
C ARG A 9 -11.91 7.24 -6.33
N ARG A 10 -10.89 6.47 -6.74
CA ARG A 10 -9.68 6.96 -7.42
C ARG A 10 -9.58 6.54 -8.89
N GLY A 11 -10.64 6.03 -9.47
CA GLY A 11 -10.64 5.56 -10.87
C GLY A 11 -9.84 4.27 -11.10
N LEU A 12 -9.39 3.56 -10.04
CA LEU A 12 -8.72 2.28 -10.16
C LEU A 12 -9.74 1.13 -10.16
N PRO A 13 -9.69 0.22 -11.12
CA PRO A 13 -10.57 -0.95 -11.11
C PRO A 13 -10.20 -1.88 -9.96
N PRO A 14 -11.17 -2.59 -9.34
CA PRO A 14 -10.93 -3.51 -8.22
C PRO A 14 -9.87 -4.57 -8.51
N SER A 15 -9.73 -4.99 -9.76
CA SER A 15 -8.71 -5.97 -10.21
C SER A 15 -7.27 -5.47 -10.08
N ARG A 16 -7.06 -4.18 -9.83
CA ARG A 16 -5.73 -3.58 -9.59
C ARG A 16 -5.49 -3.21 -8.13
N VAL A 17 -6.41 -3.58 -7.24
CA VAL A 17 -6.31 -3.31 -5.80
C VAL A 17 -6.01 -4.62 -5.07
N PHE A 18 -4.83 -4.72 -4.49
CA PHE A 18 -4.37 -5.89 -3.76
C PHE A 18 -4.16 -5.54 -2.29
N GLY A 19 -4.63 -6.39 -1.40
CA GLY A 19 -4.59 -6.14 0.03
C GLY A 19 -4.44 -7.41 0.85
N THR A 20 -4.59 -7.28 2.16
CA THR A 20 -4.70 -8.41 3.07
C THR A 20 -5.88 -9.30 2.68
N SER A 21 -5.67 -10.60 2.63
CA SER A 21 -6.68 -11.58 2.23
C SER A 21 -6.91 -12.66 3.26
N ILE A 22 -8.14 -13.16 3.30
CA ILE A 22 -8.58 -14.25 4.15
C ILE A 22 -8.58 -15.53 3.31
N ARG A 23 -8.13 -16.62 3.89
CA ARG A 23 -8.14 -17.95 3.27
C ARG A 23 -9.58 -18.40 3.00
N SER A 24 -9.78 -18.95 1.82
CA SER A 24 -11.03 -19.60 1.46
C SER A 24 -10.80 -21.08 1.22
N GLU A 25 -11.79 -21.89 1.57
CA GLU A 25 -11.76 -23.36 1.42
C GLU A 25 -12.91 -23.78 0.52
N TRP A 26 -12.62 -24.74 -0.36
CA TRP A 26 -13.62 -25.38 -1.18
C TRP A 26 -14.33 -26.45 -0.35
N VAL A 27 -15.65 -26.34 -0.24
CA VAL A 27 -16.49 -27.25 0.52
C VAL A 27 -17.67 -27.70 -0.34
N VAL A 28 -18.04 -28.96 -0.25
CA VAL A 28 -19.28 -29.46 -0.86
C VAL A 28 -20.26 -29.74 0.27
N ALA A 29 -21.34 -28.97 0.34
CA ALA A 29 -22.42 -29.12 1.30
C ALA A 29 -23.74 -29.35 0.56
N ASN A 30 -24.48 -30.40 0.92
CA ASN A 30 -25.75 -30.77 0.27
C ASN A 30 -25.65 -30.87 -1.27
N ASN A 31 -24.57 -31.50 -1.77
CA ASN A 31 -24.24 -31.63 -3.19
C ASN A 31 -24.02 -30.29 -3.93
N LYS A 32 -23.84 -29.20 -3.21
CA LYS A 32 -23.51 -27.89 -3.77
C LYS A 32 -22.09 -27.47 -3.44
N PRO A 33 -21.29 -27.14 -4.46
CA PRO A 33 -19.96 -26.61 -4.24
C PRO A 33 -20.03 -25.17 -3.74
N LEU A 34 -19.24 -24.87 -2.69
CA LEU A 34 -19.18 -23.56 -2.06
C LEU A 34 -17.71 -23.18 -1.82
N LEU A 35 -17.40 -21.90 -1.99
CA LEU A 35 -16.16 -21.30 -1.53
C LEU A 35 -16.42 -20.58 -0.21
N VAL A 36 -15.95 -21.16 0.90
CA VAL A 36 -16.21 -20.67 2.26
C VAL A 36 -15.01 -19.88 2.76
N ARG A 37 -15.23 -18.66 3.23
CA ARG A 37 -14.19 -17.89 3.92
C ARG A 37 -13.93 -18.46 5.30
N THR A 38 -12.67 -18.65 5.64
CA THR A 38 -12.25 -19.08 6.98
C THR A 38 -11.85 -17.88 7.84
N TYR A 39 -11.64 -18.10 9.14
CA TYR A 39 -11.07 -17.08 10.03
C TYR A 39 -9.54 -16.98 9.95
N ARG A 40 -8.91 -17.67 9.00
CA ARG A 40 -7.45 -17.68 8.83
C ARG A 40 -7.03 -16.67 7.77
N MET A 41 -6.01 -15.89 8.10
CA MET A 41 -5.37 -14.99 7.15
C MET A 41 -4.60 -15.80 6.11
N GLN A 42 -4.78 -15.50 4.84
CA GLN A 42 -3.99 -16.09 3.75
C GLN A 42 -2.76 -15.25 3.46
N HIS A 43 -2.93 -13.93 3.42
CA HIS A 43 -1.86 -13.00 3.15
C HIS A 43 -2.04 -11.72 3.97
N PHE A 44 -0.98 -11.32 4.69
CA PHE A 44 -0.92 -10.04 5.40
C PHE A 44 -0.14 -9.03 4.54
N ASN A 45 -0.86 -8.09 3.93
CA ASN A 45 -0.27 -7.12 3.00
C ASN A 45 0.33 -5.91 3.71
N ASN A 46 1.30 -6.16 4.58
CA ASN A 46 2.09 -5.14 5.28
C ASN A 46 3.56 -5.61 5.38
N TRP A 47 4.50 -4.70 5.61
CA TRP A 47 5.93 -4.99 5.70
C TRP A 47 6.42 -5.83 4.50
N ASP A 48 7.07 -6.97 4.76
CA ASP A 48 7.54 -7.93 3.75
C ASP A 48 6.41 -8.59 2.94
N GLY A 49 5.19 -8.57 3.45
CA GLY A 49 4.01 -9.03 2.72
C GLY A 49 3.78 -8.26 1.42
N LYS A 50 4.06 -6.95 1.38
CA LYS A 50 3.88 -6.14 0.17
C LYS A 50 4.75 -6.59 -1.01
N PRO A 51 6.08 -6.69 -0.91
CA PRO A 51 6.90 -7.18 -2.03
C PRO A 51 6.63 -8.65 -2.37
N ARG A 52 6.27 -9.49 -1.41
CA ARG A 52 5.88 -10.89 -1.66
C ARG A 52 4.64 -10.97 -2.54
N LEU A 53 3.61 -10.17 -2.22
CA LEU A 53 2.39 -10.12 -3.03
C LEU A 53 2.66 -9.56 -4.43
N ILE A 54 3.47 -8.50 -4.54
CA ILE A 54 3.89 -7.94 -5.83
C ILE A 54 4.58 -9.02 -6.68
N GLN A 55 5.54 -9.76 -6.11
CA GLN A 55 6.22 -10.83 -6.82
C GLN A 55 5.25 -11.95 -7.22
N GLN A 56 4.34 -12.34 -6.36
CA GLN A 56 3.36 -13.39 -6.64
C GLN A 56 2.40 -13.01 -7.77
N VAL A 57 1.94 -11.77 -7.80
CA VAL A 57 0.93 -11.30 -8.77
C VAL A 57 1.56 -10.93 -10.12
N PHE A 58 2.70 -10.25 -10.09
CA PHE A 58 3.30 -9.64 -11.30
C PHE A 58 4.56 -10.36 -11.80
N GLY A 59 5.18 -11.21 -10.97
CA GLY A 59 6.41 -11.93 -11.32
C GLY A 59 7.64 -11.04 -11.53
N LYS A 60 7.54 -9.76 -11.24
CA LYS A 60 8.61 -8.76 -11.47
C LYS A 60 8.59 -7.64 -10.45
N ARG A 61 9.73 -6.98 -10.30
CA ARG A 61 9.88 -5.81 -9.42
C ARG A 61 9.18 -4.59 -10.04
N PRO A 62 8.61 -3.70 -9.21
CA PRO A 62 8.03 -2.46 -9.70
C PRO A 62 9.14 -1.49 -10.16
N ILE A 63 8.85 -0.72 -11.20
CA ILE A 63 9.70 0.39 -11.66
C ILE A 63 9.46 1.68 -10.86
N PHE A 64 8.35 1.73 -10.13
CA PHE A 64 7.95 2.83 -9.27
C PHE A 64 7.19 2.28 -8.07
N ALA A 65 7.53 2.77 -6.87
CA ALA A 65 6.78 2.50 -5.66
C ALA A 65 6.67 3.77 -4.82
N ALA A 66 5.50 4.00 -4.23
CA ALA A 66 5.27 5.06 -3.28
C ALA A 66 4.65 4.51 -1.99
N GLY A 67 5.06 5.06 -0.85
CA GLY A 67 4.56 4.69 0.45
C GLY A 67 4.68 5.84 1.44
N ASN A 68 4.10 5.70 2.63
CA ASN A 68 4.05 6.78 3.62
C ASN A 68 4.38 6.33 5.05
N SER A 69 4.79 5.09 5.25
CA SER A 69 5.02 4.55 6.58
C SER A 69 6.08 3.46 6.61
N ASN A 70 6.50 3.08 7.83
CA ASN A 70 7.42 1.96 8.04
C ASN A 70 6.94 0.65 7.40
N GLY A 71 5.62 0.44 7.31
CA GLY A 71 5.02 -0.73 6.66
C GLY A 71 5.30 -0.82 5.16
N ASP A 72 5.73 0.27 4.53
CA ASP A 72 6.05 0.35 3.10
C ASP A 72 7.54 0.12 2.81
N GLN A 73 8.37 0.11 3.84
CA GLN A 73 9.83 0.04 3.71
C GLN A 73 10.29 -1.05 2.75
N HIS A 74 9.81 -2.28 2.91
CA HIS A 74 10.25 -3.41 2.10
C HIS A 74 9.78 -3.31 0.64
N MET A 75 8.62 -2.72 0.40
CA MET A 75 8.13 -2.46 -0.96
C MET A 75 9.00 -1.41 -1.67
N LEU A 76 9.35 -0.33 -0.97
CA LEU A 76 10.24 0.71 -1.49
C LEU A 76 11.63 0.16 -1.77
N GLN A 77 12.21 -0.63 -0.85
CA GLN A 77 13.47 -1.33 -1.08
C GLN A 77 13.39 -2.25 -2.30
N TYR A 78 12.29 -2.99 -2.45
CA TYR A 78 12.10 -3.93 -3.54
C TYR A 78 12.09 -3.25 -4.92
N ALA A 79 11.50 -2.05 -5.03
CA ALA A 79 11.56 -1.23 -6.23
C ALA A 79 12.99 -0.71 -6.48
N ALA A 80 13.64 -0.15 -5.47
CA ALA A 80 14.98 0.42 -5.58
C ALA A 80 16.04 -0.60 -6.04
N LEU A 81 15.96 -1.87 -5.58
CA LEU A 81 16.90 -2.94 -5.94
C LEU A 81 17.02 -3.22 -7.44
N SER A 82 16.06 -2.79 -8.25
CA SER A 82 16.07 -2.96 -9.71
C SER A 82 16.29 -1.64 -10.47
N GLY A 83 16.73 -0.58 -9.77
CA GLY A 83 16.84 0.75 -10.33
C GLY A 83 15.49 1.46 -10.51
N GLY A 84 14.43 0.95 -9.88
CA GLY A 84 13.12 1.60 -9.85
C GLY A 84 13.12 2.80 -8.91
N MET A 85 12.23 3.75 -9.15
CA MET A 85 12.04 4.94 -8.31
C MET A 85 11.25 4.61 -7.06
N SER A 86 11.78 4.95 -5.90
CA SER A 86 11.12 4.81 -4.60
C SER A 86 10.83 6.19 -4.02
N VAL A 87 9.56 6.40 -3.64
CA VAL A 87 9.05 7.67 -3.11
C VAL A 87 8.47 7.47 -1.73
N LEU A 88 8.97 8.22 -0.75
CA LEU A 88 8.38 8.31 0.59
C LEU A 88 7.58 9.60 0.69
N VAL A 89 6.27 9.49 0.87
CA VAL A 89 5.39 10.62 1.14
C VAL A 89 5.35 10.86 2.65
N HIS A 90 5.83 12.01 3.09
CA HIS A 90 5.92 12.40 4.49
C HIS A 90 4.82 13.40 4.83
N HIS A 91 3.84 12.94 5.60
CA HIS A 91 2.66 13.73 5.99
C HIS A 91 2.97 14.64 7.18
N THR A 92 3.54 15.82 6.92
CA THR A 92 3.96 16.79 7.93
C THR A 92 2.95 17.91 8.20
N ASP A 93 1.93 18.01 7.35
CA ASP A 93 0.97 19.12 7.38
C ASP A 93 -0.24 18.83 8.24
N GLY A 94 -0.16 19.15 9.52
CA GLY A 94 -1.29 18.99 10.45
C GLY A 94 -2.40 20.05 10.32
N GLU A 95 -2.23 21.06 9.45
CA GLU A 95 -3.23 22.11 9.20
C GLU A 95 -4.15 21.76 8.05
N ARG A 96 -3.60 21.20 6.96
CA ARG A 96 -4.34 20.88 5.72
C ARG A 96 -4.75 19.41 5.65
N GLU A 97 -4.10 18.54 6.45
CA GLU A 97 -4.42 17.12 6.54
C GLU A 97 -4.07 16.57 7.94
N PHE A 98 -4.21 15.27 8.15
CA PHE A 98 -3.75 14.63 9.38
C PHE A 98 -2.24 14.37 9.31
N ALA A 99 -1.47 15.00 10.21
CA ALA A 99 -0.02 14.76 10.31
C ALA A 99 0.26 13.30 10.74
N TYR A 100 1.03 12.57 9.92
CA TYR A 100 1.32 11.16 10.10
C TYR A 100 2.83 10.90 10.10
N THR A 101 3.52 11.43 11.11
CA THR A 101 4.99 11.37 11.20
C THR A 101 5.52 10.23 12.10
N LYS A 102 4.71 9.78 13.06
CA LYS A 102 5.12 8.77 14.07
C LYS A 102 5.50 7.40 13.49
N HIS A 103 4.99 7.08 12.32
CA HIS A 103 5.22 5.79 11.68
C HIS A 103 6.23 5.84 10.53
N THR A 104 7.11 6.83 10.53
CA THR A 104 8.19 7.00 9.54
C THR A 104 9.58 6.95 10.17
N ASP A 105 9.68 6.71 11.47
CA ASP A 105 10.93 6.70 12.24
C ASP A 105 12.00 5.72 11.71
N LYS A 106 11.58 4.59 11.11
CA LYS A 106 12.48 3.60 10.50
C LYS A 106 12.72 3.85 9.02
N VAL A 107 11.67 4.17 8.27
CA VAL A 107 11.74 4.31 6.82
C VAL A 107 12.41 5.63 6.40
N MET A 108 12.28 6.71 7.18
CA MET A 108 12.86 8.01 6.86
C MET A 108 14.40 7.99 6.85
N PRO A 109 15.11 7.47 7.89
CA PRO A 109 16.57 7.32 7.83
C PRO A 109 17.03 6.45 6.66
N LEU A 110 16.27 5.39 6.36
CA LEU A 110 16.56 4.51 5.25
C LEU A 110 16.40 5.22 3.91
N ALA A 111 15.32 5.97 3.71
CA ALA A 111 15.08 6.76 2.50
C ALA A 111 16.22 7.72 2.22
N LYS A 112 16.73 8.40 3.24
CA LYS A 112 17.90 9.29 3.15
C LYS A 112 19.18 8.53 2.80
N LYS A 113 19.42 7.40 3.45
CA LYS A 113 20.60 6.55 3.21
C LYS A 113 20.62 6.00 1.78
N GLU A 114 19.49 5.51 1.30
CA GLU A 114 19.36 4.87 -0.01
C GLU A 114 19.09 5.87 -1.16
N GLY A 115 19.01 7.17 -0.86
CA GLY A 115 18.77 8.22 -1.85
C GLY A 115 17.37 8.19 -2.48
N TRP A 116 16.34 7.73 -1.73
CA TRP A 116 14.97 7.75 -2.22
C TRP A 116 14.42 9.18 -2.23
N THR A 117 13.47 9.42 -3.13
CA THR A 117 12.74 10.69 -3.14
C THR A 117 11.83 10.79 -1.93
N VAL A 118 11.98 11.85 -1.15
CA VAL A 118 11.08 12.19 -0.04
C VAL A 118 10.25 13.38 -0.47
N ILE A 119 8.92 13.23 -0.42
CA ILE A 119 7.96 14.31 -0.66
C ILE A 119 7.40 14.75 0.69
N ASP A 120 7.63 16.00 1.07
CA ASP A 120 7.05 16.60 2.26
C ASP A 120 5.75 17.34 1.89
N ILE A 121 4.62 16.89 2.42
CA ILE A 121 3.32 17.45 2.04
C ILE A 121 3.21 18.94 2.37
N LYS A 122 3.79 19.38 3.49
CA LYS A 122 3.73 20.79 3.88
C LYS A 122 4.54 21.70 2.96
N GLN A 123 5.70 21.22 2.49
CA GLN A 123 6.64 22.02 1.72
C GLN A 123 6.43 21.90 0.22
N ASP A 124 6.14 20.67 -0.26
CA ASP A 124 6.17 20.37 -1.69
C ASP A 124 4.79 20.45 -2.36
N TRP A 125 3.70 20.47 -1.56
CA TRP A 125 2.34 20.45 -2.09
C TRP A 125 1.59 21.77 -1.85
N LYS A 126 1.22 22.43 -2.93
CA LYS A 126 0.42 23.65 -2.88
C LYS A 126 -1.04 23.38 -2.45
N THR A 127 -1.61 22.28 -2.91
CA THR A 127 -3.00 21.90 -2.64
C THR A 127 -3.07 20.44 -2.24
N VAL A 128 -3.57 20.12 -1.06
CA VAL A 128 -3.73 18.73 -0.58
C VAL A 128 -5.05 18.14 -1.07
N PHE A 129 -6.13 18.89 -0.92
CA PHE A 129 -7.46 18.49 -1.39
C PHE A 129 -7.99 19.51 -2.39
N PRO A 130 -8.71 19.08 -3.46
CA PRO A 130 -9.43 20.00 -4.33
C PRO A 130 -10.46 20.82 -3.55
N ALA A 131 -10.73 22.03 -4.00
CA ALA A 131 -11.79 22.86 -3.42
C ALA A 131 -13.13 22.12 -3.50
N GLY A 132 -13.86 22.04 -2.37
CA GLY A 132 -15.14 21.32 -2.27
C GLY A 132 -15.01 19.81 -1.98
N SER A 133 -13.82 19.31 -1.66
CA SER A 133 -13.66 17.95 -1.11
C SER A 133 -14.26 17.91 0.31
N PRO A 134 -15.05 16.87 0.67
CA PRO A 134 -15.62 16.72 2.00
C PRO A 134 -14.56 16.40 3.05
#